data_eb22ed846c640f326942755a54ce11fe
#
_entry.id   eb22ed846c640f326942755a54ce11fe
#
_cell.length_a   1.000
_cell.length_b   1.000
_cell.length_c   1.000
_cell.angle_alpha   90.00
_cell.angle_beta   90.00
_cell.angle_gamma   90.00
#
_symmetry.space_group_name_H-M   'P 1'
#
loop_
_entity.id
_entity.type
_entity.pdbx_description
1 polymer ?
#
loop_
_entity_poly.entity_id
_entity_poly.type
_entity_poly.pdbx_seq_one_letter_code
_entity_poly.pdbx_strand_id
1 'polypeptide(L)'
;TLACAIAVSSCSLDETSYTEIEKGNYMNNATEAENVLLGVYRNMVQDGIYGFHLSLYFTIPSDIAKVTGNSTDGLRLIPSNAYTSSQTEIATTWANLYNAIYSANDFIEALQQKIGTYDETNYKKAAVYMAEARCLRALYYFEVVRWFGHVALITNTEQSRQHPSTFTQADPADVYKFIEADLQYAIDNLPYAIDDNIRSDNSFRLSKGAALGLLTKVYATWAGYPVHDTSKWEDAAKTAKILVESGKHHLLDDYEQLWKNTCNGVWDEEESLIEVSFYAPTVTGVSANDPCGRIGKWNGVQASGIRGVRNAGNWRVIPTFLRDWKDRESDKRWGLSFADYKYGKATDTGEDGVKIVINSSGNIEDAIKDDAKDALKKSYIDNVCPRKWDTEDYVNSANYLIDANLSNINWYILRYADVLLLYAEALNEWKQGPTDDAYRAINMVRRRGFGFPV
;
A
#
# COMPACT_ATOMS: atom_id res chain seq x y z
N THR A 1 -22.49 -48.17 62.75
CA THR A 1 -22.60 -47.37 61.50
C THR A 1 -21.52 -46.30 61.50
N LEU A 2 -20.41 -46.59 60.77
CA LEU A 2 -19.26 -45.70 60.58
C LEU A 2 -19.57 -44.85 59.32
N ALA A 3 -19.73 -43.57 59.47
CA ALA A 3 -19.85 -42.64 58.33
C ALA A 3 -18.44 -42.25 57.88
N CYS A 4 -18.04 -42.72 56.70
CA CYS A 4 -16.86 -42.21 55.99
C CYS A 4 -17.17 -40.87 55.34
N ALA A 5 -16.61 -39.81 55.87
CA ALA A 5 -16.57 -38.51 55.19
C ALA A 5 -15.46 -38.53 54.11
N ILE A 6 -15.84 -38.57 52.83
CA ILE A 6 -14.92 -38.39 51.72
C ILE A 6 -14.66 -36.89 51.59
N ALA A 7 -13.48 -36.43 51.95
CA ALA A 7 -12.99 -35.09 51.64
C ALA A 7 -12.62 -35.06 50.15
N VAL A 8 -13.41 -34.39 49.35
CA VAL A 8 -13.07 -34.04 47.95
C VAL A 8 -12.14 -32.86 48.03
N SER A 9 -10.83 -33.08 47.98
CA SER A 9 -9.87 -32.02 47.71
C SER A 9 -9.97 -31.68 46.22
N SER A 10 -10.57 -30.56 45.92
CA SER A 10 -10.51 -29.94 44.60
C SER A 10 -9.04 -29.52 44.36
N CYS A 11 -8.30 -30.32 43.59
CA CYS A 11 -7.09 -29.80 42.97
C CYS A 11 -7.53 -28.77 41.94
N SER A 12 -7.16 -27.51 42.10
CA SER A 12 -7.16 -26.58 41.02
C SER A 12 -6.10 -27.05 40.02
N LEU A 13 -6.57 -27.54 38.88
CA LEU A 13 -5.71 -27.78 37.72
C LEU A 13 -5.45 -26.41 37.10
N ASP A 14 -4.50 -25.68 37.65
CA ASP A 14 -3.90 -24.57 36.94
C ASP A 14 -2.93 -25.19 35.90
N GLU A 15 -3.44 -25.49 34.72
CA GLU A 15 -2.60 -25.86 33.59
C GLU A 15 -1.80 -24.62 33.16
N THR A 16 -0.55 -24.55 33.56
CA THR A 16 0.40 -23.62 32.92
C THR A 16 0.87 -24.25 31.62
N SER A 17 0.39 -23.76 30.50
CA SER A 17 0.91 -24.13 29.19
C SER A 17 2.34 -23.62 29.05
N TYR A 18 3.31 -24.52 28.99
CA TYR A 18 4.74 -24.19 28.78
C TYR A 18 5.07 -23.94 27.29
N THR A 19 4.13 -24.17 26.40
CA THR A 19 4.31 -24.09 24.94
C THR A 19 3.44 -23.04 24.25
N GLU A 20 2.39 -22.55 24.93
CA GLU A 20 1.52 -21.49 24.41
C GLU A 20 1.53 -20.28 25.37
N ILE A 21 1.75 -19.11 24.82
CA ILE A 21 1.68 -17.85 25.58
C ILE A 21 0.19 -17.51 25.77
N GLU A 22 -0.32 -17.68 27.00
CA GLU A 22 -1.68 -17.23 27.31
C GLU A 22 -1.82 -15.72 27.12
N LYS A 23 -2.94 -15.28 26.52
CA LYS A 23 -3.23 -13.84 26.28
C LYS A 23 -3.06 -12.97 27.54
N GLY A 24 -3.35 -13.51 28.73
CA GLY A 24 -3.17 -12.84 30.01
C GLY A 24 -1.71 -12.61 30.42
N ASN A 25 -0.78 -13.37 29.87
CA ASN A 25 0.63 -13.37 30.26
C ASN A 25 1.54 -12.68 29.22
N TYR A 26 0.96 -12.05 28.20
CA TYR A 26 1.70 -11.34 27.16
C TYR A 26 1.36 -9.85 27.16
N MET A 27 2.25 -9.04 26.53
CA MET A 27 2.15 -7.56 26.53
C MET A 27 2.28 -6.95 27.94
N ASN A 28 3.26 -7.43 28.73
CA ASN A 28 3.52 -6.88 30.06
C ASN A 28 4.40 -5.62 30.03
N ASN A 29 4.97 -5.29 28.87
CA ASN A 29 5.79 -4.10 28.64
C ASN A 29 5.65 -3.65 27.19
N ALA A 30 6.20 -2.46 26.87
CA ALA A 30 6.12 -1.89 25.53
C ALA A 30 6.83 -2.73 24.45
N THR A 31 7.92 -3.42 24.77
CA THR A 31 8.63 -4.28 23.79
C THR A 31 7.78 -5.47 23.37
N GLU A 32 7.11 -6.11 24.32
CA GLU A 32 6.17 -7.18 24.00
C GLU A 32 4.97 -6.67 23.19
N ALA A 33 4.45 -5.49 23.55
CA ALA A 33 3.37 -4.84 22.79
C ALA A 33 3.81 -4.51 21.35
N GLU A 34 5.05 -4.03 21.16
CA GLU A 34 5.60 -3.76 19.85
C GLU A 34 5.64 -5.01 18.96
N ASN A 35 6.09 -6.14 19.50
CA ASN A 35 6.14 -7.40 18.76
C ASN A 35 4.75 -7.84 18.27
N VAL A 36 3.70 -7.65 19.07
CA VAL A 36 2.32 -7.95 18.65
C VAL A 36 1.85 -6.95 17.58
N LEU A 37 2.16 -5.66 17.75
CA LEU A 37 1.84 -4.62 16.76
C LEU A 37 2.49 -4.91 15.40
N LEU A 38 3.74 -5.38 15.38
CA LEU A 38 4.38 -5.81 14.12
C LEU A 38 3.63 -6.95 13.45
N GLY A 39 2.96 -7.81 14.22
CA GLY A 39 2.00 -8.79 13.68
C GLY A 39 0.80 -8.14 12.99
N VAL A 40 0.30 -6.99 13.48
CA VAL A 40 -0.76 -6.24 12.80
C VAL A 40 -0.25 -5.63 11.49
N TYR A 41 0.96 -5.05 11.47
CA TYR A 41 1.62 -4.56 10.26
C TYR A 41 1.83 -5.67 9.22
N ARG A 42 2.20 -6.88 9.67
CA ARG A 42 2.45 -8.01 8.76
C ARG A 42 1.26 -8.37 7.88
N ASN A 43 0.04 -8.02 8.27
CA ASN A 43 -1.11 -8.25 7.41
C ASN A 43 -1.02 -7.47 6.08
N MET A 44 -0.32 -6.32 6.06
CA MET A 44 -0.17 -5.52 4.83
C MET A 44 0.53 -6.30 3.71
N VAL A 45 1.43 -7.23 4.05
CA VAL A 45 2.21 -8.00 3.06
C VAL A 45 1.51 -9.29 2.60
N GLN A 46 0.29 -9.57 3.07
CA GLN A 46 -0.48 -10.72 2.60
C GLN A 46 -0.84 -10.60 1.11
N ASP A 47 -0.87 -11.72 0.40
CA ASP A 47 -1.19 -11.77 -1.03
C ASP A 47 -2.54 -11.10 -1.36
N GLY A 48 -3.55 -11.31 -0.54
CA GLY A 48 -4.87 -10.68 -0.71
C GLY A 48 -4.89 -9.17 -0.48
N ILE A 49 -3.83 -8.60 0.10
CA ILE A 49 -3.69 -7.16 0.37
C ILE A 49 -2.61 -6.59 -0.57
N TYR A 50 -1.57 -5.96 -0.03
CA TYR A 50 -0.57 -5.29 -0.86
C TYR A 50 0.55 -6.22 -1.36
N GLY A 51 0.66 -7.46 -0.85
CA GLY A 51 1.60 -8.44 -1.37
C GLY A 51 1.37 -8.75 -2.85
N PHE A 52 0.10 -8.76 -3.29
CA PHE A 52 -0.21 -9.08 -4.68
C PHE A 52 -1.50 -8.43 -5.22
N HIS A 53 -2.68 -8.66 -4.58
CA HIS A 53 -3.96 -8.32 -5.19
C HIS A 53 -4.17 -6.82 -5.28
N LEU A 54 -4.14 -6.09 -4.16
CA LEU A 54 -4.41 -4.64 -4.16
C LEU A 54 -3.34 -3.86 -4.89
N SER A 55 -2.07 -4.25 -4.74
CA SER A 55 -0.96 -3.53 -5.38
C SER A 55 -0.87 -3.75 -6.89
N LEU A 56 -1.30 -4.92 -7.40
CA LEU A 56 -1.05 -5.31 -8.78
C LEU A 56 -2.29 -5.45 -9.65
N TYR A 57 -3.41 -5.94 -9.13
CA TYR A 57 -4.56 -6.26 -9.96
C TYR A 57 -5.78 -5.37 -9.74
N PHE A 58 -6.06 -4.98 -8.50
CA PHE A 58 -7.19 -4.10 -8.20
C PHE A 58 -6.94 -2.65 -8.61
N THR A 59 -5.67 -2.23 -8.71
CA THR A 59 -5.30 -0.87 -9.10
C THR A 59 -5.19 -0.66 -10.61
N ILE A 60 -5.16 -1.73 -11.42
CA ILE A 60 -4.99 -1.63 -12.88
C ILE A 60 -6.26 -1.20 -13.63
N PRO A 61 -7.49 -1.58 -13.22
CA PRO A 61 -8.69 -1.20 -13.97
C PRO A 61 -8.77 0.32 -14.16
N SER A 62 -8.20 0.82 -15.25
CA SER A 62 -8.08 2.24 -15.55
C SER A 62 -7.90 2.44 -17.05
N ASP A 63 -7.94 3.67 -17.48
CA ASP A 63 -7.71 4.10 -18.86
C ASP A 63 -6.21 4.30 -19.21
N ILE A 64 -5.30 4.02 -18.26
CA ILE A 64 -3.86 4.21 -18.45
C ILE A 64 -3.07 2.92 -18.56
N ALA A 65 -3.59 1.81 -18.05
CA ALA A 65 -2.88 0.54 -18.01
C ALA A 65 -3.79 -0.65 -18.33
N LYS A 66 -3.18 -1.71 -18.84
CA LYS A 66 -3.81 -3.02 -19.05
C LYS A 66 -2.89 -4.15 -18.61
N VAL A 67 -3.45 -5.31 -18.37
CA VAL A 67 -2.72 -6.56 -18.10
C VAL A 67 -2.62 -7.39 -19.36
N THR A 68 -1.46 -8.02 -19.59
CA THR A 68 -1.24 -8.97 -20.66
C THR A 68 -1.31 -10.42 -20.15
N GLY A 69 -1.44 -11.38 -21.07
CA GLY A 69 -1.47 -12.79 -20.78
C GLY A 69 -2.80 -13.43 -21.11
N ASN A 70 -3.04 -14.64 -20.56
CA ASN A 70 -4.27 -15.38 -20.82
C ASN A 70 -5.48 -14.69 -20.19
N SER A 71 -6.45 -14.28 -20.99
CA SER A 71 -7.67 -13.57 -20.55
C SER A 71 -8.60 -14.42 -19.68
N THR A 72 -8.40 -15.73 -19.60
CA THR A 72 -9.18 -16.64 -18.74
C THR A 72 -8.54 -16.91 -17.39
N ASP A 73 -7.35 -16.37 -17.14
CA ASP A 73 -6.69 -16.44 -15.84
C ASP A 73 -7.44 -15.55 -14.83
N GLY A 74 -7.81 -16.12 -13.70
CA GLY A 74 -8.61 -15.45 -12.67
C GLY A 74 -8.12 -14.08 -12.27
N LEU A 75 -6.81 -13.94 -12.06
CA LEU A 75 -6.20 -12.65 -11.73
C LEU A 75 -6.37 -11.60 -12.84
N ARG A 76 -6.50 -12.01 -14.11
CA ARG A 76 -6.66 -11.11 -15.26
C ARG A 76 -8.11 -10.71 -15.51
N LEU A 77 -9.06 -11.43 -14.94
CA LEU A 77 -10.48 -11.08 -15.01
C LEU A 77 -10.79 -9.80 -14.25
N ILE A 78 -10.08 -9.53 -13.13
CA ILE A 78 -10.29 -8.32 -12.32
C ILE A 78 -9.96 -7.05 -13.11
N PRO A 79 -8.73 -6.86 -13.63
CA PRO A 79 -8.38 -5.67 -14.39
C PRO A 79 -9.13 -5.52 -15.72
N SER A 80 -9.71 -6.59 -16.25
CA SER A 80 -10.55 -6.52 -17.46
C SER A 80 -12.03 -6.31 -17.18
N ASN A 81 -12.43 -6.13 -15.91
CA ASN A 81 -13.83 -6.00 -15.45
C ASN A 81 -14.73 -7.18 -15.88
N ALA A 82 -14.15 -8.38 -16.02
CA ALA A 82 -14.83 -9.61 -16.42
C ALA A 82 -14.98 -10.63 -15.27
N TYR A 83 -14.82 -10.19 -14.03
CA TYR A 83 -14.90 -11.03 -12.84
C TYR A 83 -16.35 -11.29 -12.41
N THR A 84 -16.51 -12.30 -11.56
CA THR A 84 -17.77 -12.65 -10.91
C THR A 84 -17.62 -12.64 -9.39
N SER A 85 -18.73 -12.64 -8.66
CA SER A 85 -18.73 -12.69 -7.18
C SER A 85 -18.09 -13.96 -6.60
N SER A 86 -17.94 -15.02 -7.40
CA SER A 86 -17.27 -16.27 -7.00
C SER A 86 -15.74 -16.27 -7.22
N GLN A 87 -15.17 -15.15 -7.65
CA GLN A 87 -13.74 -15.04 -7.93
C GLN A 87 -12.93 -15.23 -6.65
N THR A 88 -12.01 -16.21 -6.66
CA THR A 88 -11.20 -16.58 -5.49
C THR A 88 -10.35 -15.42 -4.98
N GLU A 89 -9.80 -14.60 -5.86
CA GLU A 89 -8.96 -13.47 -5.53
C GLU A 89 -9.74 -12.38 -4.77
N ILE A 90 -11.01 -12.16 -5.12
CA ILE A 90 -11.91 -11.24 -4.41
C ILE A 90 -12.19 -11.79 -3.02
N ALA A 91 -12.52 -13.07 -2.91
CA ALA A 91 -12.77 -13.73 -1.63
C ALA A 91 -11.52 -13.71 -0.72
N THR A 92 -10.33 -13.94 -1.29
CA THR A 92 -9.06 -13.89 -0.55
C THR A 92 -8.77 -12.46 -0.05
N THR A 93 -8.99 -11.45 -0.89
CA THR A 93 -8.80 -10.04 -0.47
C THR A 93 -9.75 -9.67 0.67
N TRP A 94 -11.02 -10.04 0.57
CA TRP A 94 -11.99 -9.86 1.64
C TRP A 94 -11.54 -10.53 2.95
N ALA A 95 -11.17 -11.81 2.89
CA ALA A 95 -10.76 -12.57 4.05
C ALA A 95 -9.49 -12.00 4.71
N ASN A 96 -8.48 -11.63 3.92
CA ASN A 96 -7.24 -11.06 4.45
C ASN A 96 -7.47 -9.68 5.10
N LEU A 97 -8.31 -8.84 4.52
CA LEU A 97 -8.65 -7.53 5.11
C LEU A 97 -9.39 -7.69 6.44
N TYR A 98 -10.36 -8.59 6.54
CA TYR A 98 -11.04 -8.83 7.80
C TYR A 98 -10.16 -9.50 8.86
N ASN A 99 -9.22 -10.36 8.45
CA ASN A 99 -8.20 -10.90 9.36
C ASN A 99 -7.28 -9.78 9.90
N ALA A 100 -6.94 -8.82 9.05
CA ALA A 100 -6.14 -7.67 9.46
C ALA A 100 -6.91 -6.76 10.45
N ILE A 101 -8.20 -6.53 10.21
CA ILE A 101 -9.10 -5.80 11.13
C ILE A 101 -9.20 -6.54 12.46
N TYR A 102 -9.38 -7.87 12.43
CA TYR A 102 -9.41 -8.69 13.64
C TYR A 102 -8.11 -8.55 14.45
N SER A 103 -6.95 -8.66 13.78
CA SER A 103 -5.64 -8.51 14.43
C SER A 103 -5.47 -7.14 15.08
N ALA A 104 -5.96 -6.07 14.42
CA ALA A 104 -5.95 -4.73 14.98
C ALA A 104 -6.89 -4.60 16.18
N ASN A 105 -8.12 -5.13 16.11
CA ASN A 105 -9.06 -5.15 17.23
C ASN A 105 -8.48 -5.90 18.43
N ASP A 106 -7.91 -7.09 18.21
CA ASP A 106 -7.33 -7.91 19.27
C ASP A 106 -6.16 -7.19 19.97
N PHE A 107 -5.27 -6.56 19.20
CA PHE A 107 -4.18 -5.76 19.75
C PHE A 107 -4.70 -4.57 20.58
N ILE A 108 -5.64 -3.79 20.03
CA ILE A 108 -6.19 -2.61 20.70
C ILE A 108 -6.85 -2.99 22.03
N GLU A 109 -7.67 -4.03 22.04
CA GLU A 109 -8.33 -4.50 23.26
C GLU A 109 -7.33 -5.02 24.30
N ALA A 110 -6.37 -5.84 23.88
CA ALA A 110 -5.38 -6.39 24.77
C ALA A 110 -4.47 -5.30 25.36
N LEU A 111 -4.01 -4.33 24.54
CA LEU A 111 -3.20 -3.23 25.03
C LEU A 111 -4.00 -2.32 25.97
N GLN A 112 -5.26 -2.05 25.68
CA GLN A 112 -6.12 -1.22 26.53
C GLN A 112 -6.28 -1.79 27.94
N GLN A 113 -6.29 -3.11 28.09
CA GLN A 113 -6.35 -3.77 29.40
C GLN A 113 -5.03 -3.68 30.17
N LYS A 114 -3.90 -3.54 29.50
CA LYS A 114 -2.54 -3.60 30.09
C LYS A 114 -1.89 -2.22 30.28
N ILE A 115 -2.15 -1.27 29.39
CA ILE A 115 -1.41 0.00 29.30
C ILE A 115 -1.42 0.78 30.63
N GLY A 116 -2.50 0.70 31.42
CA GLY A 116 -2.60 1.34 32.73
C GLY A 116 -1.70 0.76 33.81
N THR A 117 -1.08 -0.40 33.57
CA THR A 117 -0.14 -1.06 34.49
C THR A 117 1.32 -0.74 34.18
N TYR A 118 1.59 -0.04 33.09
CA TYR A 118 2.94 0.25 32.62
C TYR A 118 3.57 1.41 33.40
N ASP A 119 4.88 1.39 33.52
CA ASP A 119 5.63 2.57 33.96
C ASP A 119 5.53 3.70 32.91
N GLU A 120 5.98 4.88 33.27
CA GLU A 120 5.86 6.08 32.42
C GLU A 120 6.51 5.92 31.05
N THR A 121 7.66 5.26 30.97
CA THR A 121 8.42 5.03 29.73
C THR A 121 7.68 4.04 28.80
N ASN A 122 7.26 2.91 29.36
CA ASN A 122 6.48 1.92 28.64
C ASN A 122 5.11 2.46 28.22
N TYR A 123 4.47 3.28 29.08
CA TYR A 123 3.19 3.92 28.77
C TYR A 123 3.29 4.84 27.56
N LYS A 124 4.31 5.71 27.49
CA LYS A 124 4.52 6.62 26.34
C LYS A 124 4.67 5.85 25.04
N LYS A 125 5.47 4.80 25.03
CA LYS A 125 5.62 3.92 23.85
C LYS A 125 4.31 3.22 23.47
N ALA A 126 3.64 2.65 24.45
CA ALA A 126 2.39 1.93 24.24
C ALA A 126 1.26 2.83 23.72
N ALA A 127 1.23 4.10 24.14
CA ALA A 127 0.28 5.08 23.60
C ALA A 127 0.51 5.33 22.10
N VAL A 128 1.77 5.41 21.66
CA VAL A 128 2.10 5.50 20.23
C VAL A 128 1.69 4.22 19.51
N TYR A 129 1.96 3.04 20.07
CA TYR A 129 1.57 1.76 19.48
C TYR A 129 0.05 1.58 19.35
N MET A 130 -0.71 2.08 20.35
CA MET A 130 -2.17 2.15 20.28
C MET A 130 -2.64 2.98 19.08
N ALA A 131 -1.99 4.14 18.89
CA ALA A 131 -2.31 5.05 17.80
C ALA A 131 -1.97 4.45 16.42
N GLU A 132 -0.84 3.74 16.31
CA GLU A 132 -0.49 3.00 15.09
C GLU A 132 -1.51 1.91 14.78
N ALA A 133 -1.93 1.13 15.78
CA ALA A 133 -2.91 0.05 15.56
C ALA A 133 -4.26 0.59 15.10
N ARG A 134 -4.71 1.74 15.64
CA ARG A 134 -5.92 2.41 15.17
C ARG A 134 -5.77 2.93 13.74
N CYS A 135 -4.62 3.52 13.41
CA CYS A 135 -4.34 3.98 12.06
C CYS A 135 -4.31 2.80 11.05
N LEU A 136 -3.73 1.65 11.41
CA LEU A 136 -3.77 0.43 10.62
C LEU A 136 -5.21 -0.08 10.43
N ARG A 137 -6.00 -0.11 11.51
CA ARG A 137 -7.40 -0.53 11.43
C ARG A 137 -8.21 0.37 10.49
N ALA A 138 -7.99 1.67 10.57
CA ALA A 138 -8.59 2.64 9.67
C ALA A 138 -8.18 2.40 8.21
N LEU A 139 -6.89 2.13 7.93
CA LEU A 139 -6.41 1.77 6.61
C LEU A 139 -7.10 0.50 6.07
N TYR A 140 -7.20 -0.54 6.88
CA TYR A 140 -7.85 -1.78 6.46
C TYR A 140 -9.36 -1.57 6.21
N TYR A 141 -10.07 -0.82 7.05
CA TYR A 141 -11.47 -0.47 6.80
C TYR A 141 -11.64 0.41 5.57
N PHE A 142 -10.71 1.33 5.31
CA PHE A 142 -10.74 2.15 4.12
C PHE A 142 -10.61 1.30 2.85
N GLU A 143 -9.72 0.29 2.84
CA GLU A 143 -9.65 -0.67 1.74
C GLU A 143 -10.94 -1.48 1.61
N VAL A 144 -11.50 -1.96 2.71
CA VAL A 144 -12.75 -2.73 2.67
C VAL A 144 -13.92 -1.91 2.10
N VAL A 145 -14.14 -0.69 2.62
CA VAL A 145 -15.31 0.11 2.21
C VAL A 145 -15.21 0.62 0.77
N ARG A 146 -14.01 1.02 0.32
CA ARG A 146 -13.85 1.54 -1.04
C ARG A 146 -13.93 0.47 -2.13
N TRP A 147 -13.57 -0.79 -1.83
CA TRP A 147 -13.64 -1.89 -2.78
C TRP A 147 -14.98 -2.64 -2.75
N PHE A 148 -15.62 -2.72 -1.59
CA PHE A 148 -16.80 -3.57 -1.40
C PHE A 148 -18.08 -2.80 -1.04
N GLY A 149 -18.00 -1.51 -0.74
CA GLY A 149 -19.18 -0.68 -0.44
C GLY A 149 -19.80 -0.98 0.92
N HIS A 150 -20.98 -1.53 0.94
CA HIS A 150 -21.66 -1.93 2.17
C HIS A 150 -20.99 -3.16 2.79
N VAL A 151 -20.41 -3.01 3.97
CA VAL A 151 -19.57 -4.02 4.63
C VAL A 151 -19.93 -4.18 6.09
N ALA A 152 -19.57 -5.30 6.73
CA ALA A 152 -19.79 -5.49 8.16
C ALA A 152 -18.82 -4.60 8.96
N LEU A 153 -19.35 -3.81 9.89
CA LEU A 153 -18.56 -3.01 10.81
C LEU A 153 -18.33 -3.79 12.10
N ILE A 154 -17.15 -4.42 12.22
CA ILE A 154 -16.72 -5.27 13.33
C ILE A 154 -15.66 -4.54 14.12
N THR A 155 -16.00 -4.00 15.28
CA THR A 155 -15.16 -3.08 16.03
C THR A 155 -14.43 -3.70 17.22
N ASN A 156 -14.74 -4.98 17.53
CA ASN A 156 -14.17 -5.70 18.66
C ASN A 156 -14.08 -7.20 18.41
N THR A 157 -13.33 -7.91 19.26
CA THR A 157 -13.08 -9.36 19.12
C THR A 157 -14.30 -10.21 19.44
N GLU A 158 -15.20 -9.76 20.31
CA GLU A 158 -16.43 -10.49 20.63
C GLU A 158 -17.36 -10.58 19.41
N GLN A 159 -17.54 -9.47 18.70
CA GLN A 159 -18.25 -9.46 17.43
C GLN A 159 -17.63 -10.42 16.41
N SER A 160 -16.30 -10.43 16.30
CA SER A 160 -15.59 -11.30 15.36
C SER A 160 -15.82 -12.81 15.58
N ARG A 161 -16.22 -13.21 16.77
CA ARG A 161 -16.52 -14.61 17.11
C ARG A 161 -17.94 -15.03 16.76
N GLN A 162 -18.80 -14.10 16.37
CA GLN A 162 -20.17 -14.39 15.97
C GLN A 162 -20.21 -15.13 14.64
N HIS A 163 -21.28 -15.89 14.42
CA HIS A 163 -21.45 -16.56 13.14
C HIS A 163 -21.59 -15.55 12.00
N PRO A 164 -20.90 -15.73 10.86
CA PRO A 164 -20.92 -14.76 9.75
C PRO A 164 -22.34 -14.36 9.27
N SER A 165 -23.31 -15.26 9.35
CA SER A 165 -24.69 -14.98 8.95
C SER A 165 -25.44 -13.99 9.86
N THR A 166 -24.88 -13.63 11.01
CA THR A 166 -25.47 -12.66 11.94
C THR A 166 -25.04 -11.23 11.65
N PHE A 167 -24.03 -11.04 10.82
CA PHE A 167 -23.54 -9.70 10.47
C PHE A 167 -24.49 -9.03 9.48
N THR A 168 -24.81 -7.77 9.78
CA THR A 168 -25.49 -6.87 8.86
C THR A 168 -24.46 -5.97 8.20
N GLN A 169 -24.70 -5.62 6.94
CA GLN A 169 -23.90 -4.62 6.25
C GLN A 169 -24.20 -3.23 6.83
N ALA A 170 -23.15 -2.50 7.16
CA ALA A 170 -23.25 -1.11 7.57
C ALA A 170 -23.36 -0.18 6.35
N ASP A 171 -23.94 0.99 6.57
CA ASP A 171 -23.86 2.07 5.60
C ASP A 171 -22.40 2.52 5.45
N PRO A 172 -21.90 2.73 4.23
CA PRO A 172 -20.54 3.24 4.02
C PRO A 172 -20.21 4.50 4.82
N ALA A 173 -21.20 5.41 5.00
CA ALA A 173 -20.99 6.61 5.81
C ALA A 173 -20.70 6.29 7.28
N ASP A 174 -21.26 5.24 7.85
CA ASP A 174 -20.97 4.84 9.23
C ASP A 174 -19.59 4.19 9.34
N VAL A 175 -19.16 3.45 8.31
CA VAL A 175 -17.79 2.93 8.22
C VAL A 175 -16.79 4.09 8.13
N TYR A 176 -17.07 5.11 7.32
CA TYR A 176 -16.21 6.30 7.22
C TYR A 176 -16.12 7.08 8.52
N LYS A 177 -17.20 7.23 9.27
CA LYS A 177 -17.17 7.85 10.62
C LYS A 177 -16.28 7.07 11.59
N PHE A 178 -16.31 5.74 11.52
CA PHE A 178 -15.44 4.91 12.35
C PHE A 178 -13.97 5.07 11.96
N ILE A 179 -13.66 5.10 10.66
CA ILE A 179 -12.32 5.39 10.13
C ILE A 179 -11.83 6.77 10.59
N GLU A 180 -12.69 7.78 10.47
CA GLU A 180 -12.41 9.16 10.92
C GLU A 180 -12.03 9.22 12.40
N ALA A 181 -12.77 8.53 13.27
CA ALA A 181 -12.49 8.48 14.70
C ALA A 181 -11.13 7.82 15.03
N ASP A 182 -10.79 6.74 14.34
CA ASP A 182 -9.50 6.07 14.51
C ASP A 182 -8.34 6.93 14.00
N LEU A 183 -8.50 7.59 12.85
CA LEU A 183 -7.47 8.47 12.28
C LEU A 183 -7.29 9.75 13.11
N GLN A 184 -8.38 10.32 13.64
CA GLN A 184 -8.25 11.47 14.53
C GLN A 184 -7.50 11.10 15.80
N TYR A 185 -7.78 9.95 16.41
CA TYR A 185 -7.00 9.46 17.55
C TYR A 185 -5.51 9.29 17.17
N ALA A 186 -5.22 8.77 15.99
CA ALA A 186 -3.85 8.61 15.49
C ALA A 186 -3.15 9.97 15.31
N ILE A 187 -3.82 10.96 14.73
CA ILE A 187 -3.31 12.33 14.56
C ILE A 187 -2.95 12.98 15.90
N ASP A 188 -3.76 12.75 16.93
CA ASP A 188 -3.57 13.35 18.24
C ASP A 188 -2.42 12.70 19.04
N ASN A 189 -2.09 11.43 18.75
CA ASN A 189 -1.15 10.63 19.56
C ASN A 189 0.13 10.18 18.84
N LEU A 190 0.20 10.27 17.51
CA LEU A 190 1.42 9.94 16.77
C LEU A 190 2.36 11.15 16.64
N PRO A 191 3.68 10.96 16.74
CA PRO A 191 4.66 11.96 16.33
C PRO A 191 4.75 12.03 14.80
N TYR A 192 5.26 13.14 14.26
CA TYR A 192 5.78 13.12 12.89
C TYR A 192 7.02 12.23 12.82
N ALA A 193 7.28 11.64 11.65
CA ALA A 193 8.40 10.70 11.49
C ALA A 193 9.75 11.34 11.88
N ILE A 194 10.01 12.54 11.39
CA ILE A 194 11.25 13.30 11.67
C ILE A 194 11.39 13.75 13.13
N ASP A 195 10.31 13.85 13.88
CA ASP A 195 10.32 14.28 15.28
C ASP A 195 10.23 13.09 16.25
N ASP A 196 10.20 11.86 15.76
CA ASP A 196 9.98 10.68 16.60
C ASP A 196 11.22 10.35 17.43
N ASN A 197 11.11 10.60 18.71
CA ASN A 197 12.11 10.25 19.74
C ASN A 197 11.60 9.17 20.70
N ILE A 198 10.47 8.54 20.41
CA ILE A 198 9.81 7.55 21.27
C ILE A 198 10.15 6.13 20.81
N ARG A 199 10.07 5.87 19.50
CA ARG A 199 10.42 4.59 18.89
C ARG A 199 11.91 4.52 18.59
N SER A 200 12.52 3.39 18.82
CA SER A 200 13.95 3.16 18.51
C SER A 200 14.22 3.05 17.00
N ASP A 201 13.22 2.53 16.26
CA ASP A 201 13.17 2.47 14.81
C ASP A 201 11.74 2.79 14.37
N ASN A 202 11.60 3.84 13.58
CA ASN A 202 10.33 4.27 13.01
C ASN A 202 10.26 4.08 11.49
N SER A 203 11.24 3.39 10.89
CA SER A 203 11.29 3.12 9.46
C SER A 203 10.05 2.34 9.02
N PHE A 204 9.36 2.85 7.99
CA PHE A 204 8.11 2.30 7.49
C PHE A 204 6.96 2.24 8.50
N ARG A 205 7.09 2.90 9.65
CA ARG A 205 6.05 2.95 10.69
C ARG A 205 5.11 4.14 10.44
N LEU A 206 3.85 3.97 10.80
CA LEU A 206 2.87 5.05 10.65
C LEU A 206 3.18 6.22 11.57
N SER A 207 3.07 7.42 11.03
CA SER A 207 3.34 8.69 11.70
C SER A 207 2.12 9.62 11.68
N LYS A 208 2.21 10.74 12.35
CA LYS A 208 1.19 11.80 12.27
C LYS A 208 0.98 12.27 10.83
N GLY A 209 2.04 12.37 10.03
CA GLY A 209 1.95 12.70 8.62
C GLY A 209 1.19 11.64 7.82
N ALA A 210 1.43 10.37 8.10
CA ALA A 210 0.70 9.25 7.51
C ALA A 210 -0.80 9.30 7.84
N ALA A 211 -1.16 9.55 9.11
CA ALA A 211 -2.54 9.64 9.55
C ALA A 211 -3.29 10.84 8.93
N LEU A 212 -2.65 12.03 8.88
CA LEU A 212 -3.20 13.22 8.22
C LEU A 212 -3.41 12.99 6.71
N GLY A 213 -2.41 12.42 6.04
CA GLY A 213 -2.50 12.12 4.62
C GLY A 213 -3.59 11.09 4.31
N LEU A 214 -3.70 10.03 5.12
CA LEU A 214 -4.75 9.03 4.97
C LEU A 214 -6.13 9.61 5.22
N LEU A 215 -6.31 10.43 6.26
CA LEU A 215 -7.59 11.09 6.55
C LEU A 215 -8.00 12.04 5.42
N THR A 216 -7.05 12.77 4.84
CA THR A 216 -7.30 13.59 3.65
C THR A 216 -7.87 12.75 2.50
N LYS A 217 -7.24 11.59 2.23
CA LYS A 217 -7.70 10.68 1.17
C LYS A 217 -9.05 10.06 1.48
N VAL A 218 -9.30 9.72 2.74
CA VAL A 218 -10.60 9.21 3.22
C VAL A 218 -11.71 10.24 2.98
N TYR A 219 -11.51 11.49 3.39
CA TYR A 219 -12.50 12.55 3.17
C TYR A 219 -12.77 12.83 1.69
N ALA A 220 -11.72 12.92 0.87
CA ALA A 220 -11.87 13.10 -0.57
C ALA A 220 -12.64 11.94 -1.23
N THR A 221 -12.39 10.70 -0.78
CA THR A 221 -13.14 9.52 -1.26
C THR A 221 -14.59 9.54 -0.79
N TRP A 222 -14.85 9.93 0.45
CA TRP A 222 -16.20 10.05 1.02
C TRP A 222 -17.01 11.15 0.31
N ALA A 223 -16.35 12.27 -0.04
CA ALA A 223 -16.96 13.37 -0.80
C ALA A 223 -17.32 12.95 -2.23
N GLY A 224 -16.57 11.98 -2.81
CA GLY A 224 -16.81 11.42 -4.12
C GLY A 224 -17.86 10.30 -4.15
N TYR A 225 -18.12 9.76 -5.34
CA TYR A 225 -19.03 8.64 -5.51
C TYR A 225 -18.45 7.34 -4.92
N PRO A 226 -19.29 6.40 -4.40
CA PRO A 226 -20.76 6.38 -4.47
C PRO A 226 -21.47 7.14 -3.36
N VAL A 227 -20.81 7.50 -2.24
CA VAL A 227 -21.46 8.13 -1.08
C VAL A 227 -21.85 9.57 -1.37
N HIS A 228 -20.94 10.31 -2.00
CA HIS A 228 -21.15 11.69 -2.51
C HIS A 228 -21.57 12.70 -1.42
N ASP A 229 -20.95 12.59 -0.22
CA ASP A 229 -21.10 13.64 0.80
C ASP A 229 -20.15 14.81 0.50
N THR A 230 -20.61 15.73 -0.34
CA THR A 230 -19.79 16.86 -0.81
C THR A 230 -19.33 17.81 0.30
N SER A 231 -19.92 17.75 1.51
CA SER A 231 -19.45 18.53 2.66
C SER A 231 -18.03 18.12 3.11
N LYS A 232 -17.62 16.89 2.80
CA LYS A 232 -16.31 16.34 3.15
C LYS A 232 -15.14 16.91 2.34
N TRP A 233 -15.41 17.65 1.26
CA TRP A 233 -14.35 18.40 0.57
C TRP A 233 -13.70 19.48 1.44
N GLU A 234 -14.50 20.14 2.30
CA GLU A 234 -13.98 21.09 3.28
C GLU A 234 -13.06 20.40 4.31
N ASP A 235 -13.49 19.23 4.82
CA ASP A 235 -12.70 18.45 5.79
C ASP A 235 -11.39 17.95 5.16
N ALA A 236 -11.44 17.48 3.92
CA ALA A 236 -10.25 17.06 3.16
C ALA A 236 -9.26 18.21 3.00
N ALA A 237 -9.73 19.39 2.58
CA ALA A 237 -8.88 20.55 2.39
C ALA A 237 -8.25 21.04 3.72
N LYS A 238 -9.01 21.08 4.80
CA LYS A 238 -8.50 21.48 6.12
C LYS A 238 -7.47 20.50 6.67
N THR A 239 -7.71 19.21 6.53
CA THR A 239 -6.79 18.16 6.99
C THR A 239 -5.48 18.17 6.20
N ALA A 240 -5.57 18.26 4.88
CA ALA A 240 -4.39 18.40 4.02
C ALA A 240 -3.57 19.64 4.35
N LYS A 241 -4.24 20.77 4.62
CA LYS A 241 -3.59 22.02 5.00
C LYS A 241 -2.73 21.87 6.25
N ILE A 242 -3.20 21.15 7.27
CA ILE A 242 -2.41 20.88 8.49
C ILE A 242 -1.09 20.19 8.14
N LEU A 243 -1.14 19.20 7.27
CA LEU A 243 0.07 18.47 6.85
C LEU A 243 1.01 19.37 6.04
N VAL A 244 0.47 20.11 5.07
CA VAL A 244 1.25 20.98 4.17
C VAL A 244 1.91 22.13 4.96
N GLU A 245 1.19 22.77 5.88
CA GLU A 245 1.71 23.86 6.70
C GLU A 245 2.62 23.39 7.83
N SER A 246 2.65 22.11 8.15
CA SER A 246 3.55 21.57 9.18
C SER A 246 5.03 21.74 8.83
N GLY A 247 5.37 21.79 7.54
CA GLY A 247 6.75 21.80 7.05
C GLY A 247 7.55 20.55 7.40
N LYS A 248 6.87 19.44 7.76
CA LYS A 248 7.51 18.19 8.18
C LYS A 248 7.68 17.18 7.04
N HIS A 249 7.06 17.45 5.90
CA HIS A 249 7.12 16.62 4.72
C HIS A 249 7.41 17.46 3.48
N HIS A 250 8.19 16.91 2.57
CA HIS A 250 8.65 17.59 1.35
C HIS A 250 8.60 16.61 0.18
N LEU A 251 8.57 17.15 -1.03
CA LEU A 251 8.82 16.36 -2.22
C LEU A 251 10.33 16.16 -2.38
N LEU A 252 10.78 14.97 -2.71
CA LEU A 252 12.15 14.77 -3.15
C LEU A 252 12.40 15.53 -4.46
N ASP A 253 13.51 16.23 -4.56
CA ASP A 253 13.88 17.01 -5.75
C ASP A 253 14.02 16.12 -6.99
N ASP A 254 14.63 14.94 -6.82
CA ASP A 254 14.78 13.96 -7.88
C ASP A 254 13.62 12.95 -7.88
N TYR A 255 12.75 13.04 -8.88
CA TYR A 255 11.65 12.11 -9.06
C TYR A 255 12.11 10.64 -9.25
N GLU A 256 13.27 10.41 -9.87
CA GLU A 256 13.81 9.06 -10.07
C GLU A 256 14.25 8.43 -8.74
N GLN A 257 14.71 9.24 -7.79
CA GLN A 257 15.18 8.76 -6.49
C GLN A 257 14.07 8.04 -5.71
N LEU A 258 12.81 8.46 -5.85
CA LEU A 258 11.65 7.73 -5.25
C LEU A 258 11.64 6.25 -5.64
N TRP A 259 11.84 5.98 -6.94
CA TRP A 259 11.75 4.63 -7.47
C TRP A 259 13.00 3.81 -7.16
N LYS A 260 14.15 4.45 -7.09
CA LYS A 260 15.38 3.83 -6.57
C LYS A 260 15.26 3.45 -5.10
N ASN A 261 14.68 4.34 -4.29
CA ASN A 261 14.45 4.08 -2.87
C ASN A 261 13.52 2.87 -2.67
N THR A 262 12.34 2.86 -3.29
CA THR A 262 11.37 1.77 -3.13
C THR A 262 11.90 0.44 -3.68
N CYS A 263 12.69 0.47 -4.78
CA CYS A 263 13.32 -0.73 -5.34
C CYS A 263 14.42 -1.32 -4.44
N ASN A 264 15.02 -0.51 -3.57
CA ASN A 264 16.09 -0.93 -2.67
C ASN A 264 15.67 -1.03 -1.20
N GLY A 265 14.39 -0.84 -0.88
CA GLY A 265 13.90 -0.87 0.49
C GLY A 265 14.47 0.28 1.35
N VAL A 266 14.79 1.41 0.73
CA VAL A 266 15.27 2.61 1.42
C VAL A 266 14.07 3.46 1.79
N TRP A 267 13.87 3.67 3.08
CA TRP A 267 12.81 4.54 3.56
C TRP A 267 13.21 6.01 3.45
N ASP A 268 12.26 6.79 2.98
CA ASP A 268 12.33 8.22 2.86
C ASP A 268 11.21 8.85 3.71
N GLU A 269 11.59 9.48 4.81
CA GLU A 269 10.63 10.07 5.76
C GLU A 269 10.03 11.39 5.29
N GLU A 270 10.58 11.99 4.22
CA GLU A 270 10.14 13.28 3.71
C GLU A 270 8.91 13.13 2.81
N GLU A 271 8.97 12.25 1.80
CA GLU A 271 7.89 12.09 0.83
C GLU A 271 7.04 10.84 1.05
N SER A 272 7.60 9.75 1.59
CA SER A 272 6.87 8.52 1.88
C SER A 272 6.03 8.69 3.14
N LEU A 273 4.70 8.64 3.02
CA LEU A 273 3.77 8.71 4.14
C LEU A 273 3.33 7.32 4.62
N ILE A 274 2.92 6.47 3.69
CA ILE A 274 2.55 5.08 3.96
C ILE A 274 3.18 4.21 2.88
N GLU A 275 4.09 3.35 3.29
CA GLU A 275 4.80 2.43 2.41
C GLU A 275 4.81 1.03 3.02
N VAL A 276 4.52 0.03 2.19
CA VAL A 276 4.63 -1.37 2.59
C VAL A 276 6.06 -1.83 2.33
N SER A 277 6.77 -2.18 3.39
CA SER A 277 8.10 -2.76 3.29
C SER A 277 8.01 -4.27 3.12
N PHE A 278 8.62 -4.78 2.06
CA PHE A 278 8.75 -6.20 1.81
C PHE A 278 10.18 -6.65 2.09
N TYR A 279 10.28 -7.76 2.78
CA TYR A 279 11.57 -8.40 3.02
C TYR A 279 11.55 -9.79 2.41
N ALA A 280 12.57 -10.08 1.62
CA ALA A 280 12.84 -11.43 1.15
C ALA A 280 14.33 -11.70 1.26
N PRO A 281 14.72 -12.86 1.78
CA PRO A 281 16.13 -13.23 1.77
C PRO A 281 16.61 -13.32 0.31
N THR A 282 17.83 -12.84 0.06
CA THR A 282 18.45 -12.84 -1.28
C THR A 282 18.90 -14.23 -1.73
N VAL A 283 18.64 -15.26 -0.94
CA VAL A 283 19.04 -16.65 -1.18
C VAL A 283 17.86 -17.51 -1.65
N THR A 284 18.16 -18.58 -2.36
CA THR A 284 17.19 -19.59 -2.79
C THR A 284 16.46 -20.20 -1.60
N GLY A 285 15.16 -20.42 -1.72
CA GLY A 285 14.35 -21.08 -0.69
C GLY A 285 13.38 -20.16 0.03
N VAL A 286 13.01 -19.04 -0.58
CA VAL A 286 11.94 -18.17 -0.08
C VAL A 286 10.65 -18.97 0.02
N SER A 287 10.07 -18.99 1.22
CA SER A 287 8.79 -19.64 1.49
C SER A 287 7.63 -18.72 1.09
N ALA A 288 6.51 -19.28 0.71
CA ALA A 288 5.26 -18.54 0.52
C ALA A 288 4.78 -17.80 1.79
N ASN A 289 5.37 -18.12 2.95
CA ASN A 289 5.09 -17.47 4.22
C ASN A 289 6.02 -16.28 4.52
N ASP A 290 7.02 -16.03 3.67
CA ASP A 290 7.90 -14.88 3.83
C ASP A 290 7.16 -13.61 3.40
N PRO A 291 7.45 -12.45 4.03
CA PRO A 291 6.78 -11.19 3.74
C PRO A 291 7.28 -10.56 2.43
N CYS A 292 7.14 -11.30 1.34
CA CYS A 292 7.57 -10.92 0.01
C CYS A 292 6.43 -10.33 -0.80
N GLY A 293 6.74 -9.29 -1.58
CA GLY A 293 5.84 -8.77 -2.61
C GLY A 293 6.09 -9.41 -3.97
N ARG A 294 5.38 -8.92 -4.99
CA ARG A 294 5.52 -9.36 -6.39
C ARG A 294 5.78 -8.18 -7.34
N ILE A 295 5.95 -7.00 -6.78
CA ILE A 295 6.19 -5.75 -7.52
C ILE A 295 7.55 -5.82 -8.22
N GLY A 296 7.64 -5.27 -9.41
CA GLY A 296 8.84 -5.38 -10.25
C GLY A 296 8.92 -6.69 -11.02
N LYS A 297 8.64 -7.81 -10.38
CA LYS A 297 8.64 -9.13 -11.02
C LYS A 297 7.44 -9.34 -11.95
N TRP A 298 6.28 -8.85 -11.56
CA TRP A 298 5.05 -9.01 -12.34
C TRP A 298 4.74 -7.81 -13.22
N ASN A 299 5.02 -6.61 -12.77
CA ASN A 299 4.57 -5.36 -13.41
C ASN A 299 5.69 -4.45 -13.90
N GLY A 300 6.95 -4.71 -13.53
CA GLY A 300 8.10 -3.93 -13.98
C GLY A 300 8.52 -4.23 -15.42
N VAL A 301 9.68 -3.73 -15.80
CA VAL A 301 10.23 -3.93 -17.14
C VAL A 301 10.49 -5.41 -17.39
N GLN A 302 10.05 -5.90 -18.55
CA GLN A 302 10.21 -7.31 -18.89
C GLN A 302 11.68 -7.70 -18.97
N ALA A 303 12.04 -8.80 -18.30
CA ALA A 303 13.36 -9.41 -18.37
C ALA A 303 13.21 -10.93 -18.47
N SER A 304 13.95 -11.55 -19.39
CA SER A 304 13.91 -13.00 -19.59
C SER A 304 15.30 -13.56 -19.85
N GLY A 305 15.65 -14.63 -19.17
CA GLY A 305 16.91 -15.33 -19.35
C GLY A 305 18.14 -14.65 -18.74
N ILE A 306 17.95 -13.61 -17.94
CA ILE A 306 19.03 -12.86 -17.31
C ILE A 306 19.25 -13.37 -15.90
N ARG A 307 20.47 -13.80 -15.56
CA ARG A 307 20.85 -14.24 -14.20
C ARG A 307 19.88 -15.24 -13.55
N GLY A 308 19.14 -16.01 -14.36
CA GLY A 308 18.10 -16.90 -13.85
C GLY A 308 16.81 -16.23 -13.40
N VAL A 309 16.68 -14.93 -13.56
CA VAL A 309 15.53 -14.12 -13.11
C VAL A 309 14.56 -13.87 -14.24
N ARG A 310 13.29 -13.86 -13.90
CA ARG A 310 12.19 -13.55 -14.80
C ARG A 310 11.39 -12.39 -14.25
N ASN A 311 11.34 -11.29 -15.00
CA ASN A 311 10.35 -10.24 -14.80
C ASN A 311 9.30 -10.38 -15.91
N ALA A 312 8.06 -10.62 -15.52
CA ALA A 312 7.00 -10.97 -16.47
C ALA A 312 6.51 -9.76 -17.28
N GLY A 313 6.59 -8.56 -16.70
CA GLY A 313 6.12 -7.33 -17.33
C GLY A 313 4.66 -7.43 -17.73
N ASN A 314 3.79 -7.88 -16.82
CA ASN A 314 2.38 -8.10 -17.13
C ASN A 314 1.59 -6.79 -17.30
N TRP A 315 2.05 -5.71 -16.71
CA TRP A 315 1.44 -4.40 -16.91
C TRP A 315 1.95 -3.75 -18.18
N ARG A 316 1.04 -3.18 -18.94
CA ARG A 316 1.34 -2.43 -20.16
C ARG A 316 0.61 -1.09 -20.13
N VAL A 317 1.28 -0.10 -20.63
CA VAL A 317 0.71 1.25 -20.76
C VAL A 317 -0.19 1.28 -22.00
N ILE A 318 -1.34 1.94 -21.87
CA ILE A 318 -2.29 2.11 -22.99
C ILE A 318 -1.78 3.20 -23.93
N PRO A 319 -1.74 2.96 -25.28
CA PRO A 319 -1.20 3.92 -26.24
C PRO A 319 -1.91 5.27 -26.24
N THR A 320 -3.21 5.30 -26.00
CA THR A 320 -3.96 6.57 -25.91
C THR A 320 -3.46 7.44 -24.79
N PHE A 321 -3.11 6.85 -23.64
CA PHE A 321 -2.49 7.61 -22.55
C PHE A 321 -1.11 8.17 -22.94
N LEU A 322 -0.29 7.38 -23.63
CA LEU A 322 0.99 7.85 -24.14
C LEU A 322 0.83 8.99 -25.15
N ARG A 323 -0.15 8.88 -26.06
CA ARG A 323 -0.47 9.90 -27.05
C ARG A 323 -0.90 11.21 -26.40
N ASP A 324 -1.75 11.12 -25.39
CA ASP A 324 -2.39 12.28 -24.78
C ASP A 324 -1.51 12.96 -23.72
N TRP A 325 -0.35 12.39 -23.41
CA TRP A 325 0.63 13.01 -22.52
C TRP A 325 1.23 14.25 -23.18
N LYS A 326 0.99 15.41 -22.57
CA LYS A 326 1.52 16.69 -23.03
C LYS A 326 2.94 16.94 -22.52
N ASP A 327 3.66 17.81 -23.20
CA ASP A 327 4.97 18.31 -22.78
C ASP A 327 6.04 17.21 -22.59
N ARG A 328 5.98 16.13 -23.38
CA ARG A 328 6.85 14.96 -23.28
C ARG A 328 8.34 15.28 -23.26
N GLU A 329 8.77 16.25 -24.08
CA GLU A 329 10.17 16.63 -24.21
C GLU A 329 10.71 17.35 -22.97
N SER A 330 9.84 18.03 -22.23
CA SER A 330 10.21 18.80 -21.04
C SER A 330 9.83 18.15 -19.72
N ASP A 331 8.82 17.25 -19.73
CA ASP A 331 8.40 16.52 -18.54
C ASP A 331 9.31 15.30 -18.29
N LYS A 332 10.21 15.41 -17.33
CA LYS A 332 11.15 14.33 -16.97
C LYS A 332 10.46 13.02 -16.56
N ARG A 333 9.22 13.10 -16.08
CA ARG A 333 8.45 11.89 -15.71
C ARG A 333 8.15 11.01 -16.91
N TRP A 334 8.13 11.55 -18.14
CA TRP A 334 7.92 10.76 -19.35
C TRP A 334 8.94 9.62 -19.44
N GLY A 335 10.23 9.95 -19.50
CA GLY A 335 11.29 8.96 -19.60
C GLY A 335 11.49 8.08 -18.35
N LEU A 336 10.97 8.54 -17.19
CA LEU A 336 11.06 7.81 -15.93
C LEU A 336 9.81 6.95 -15.63
N SER A 337 8.75 7.07 -16.41
CA SER A 337 7.52 6.30 -16.20
C SER A 337 7.33 5.17 -17.19
N PHE A 338 7.94 5.25 -18.37
CA PHE A 338 7.67 4.33 -19.47
C PHE A 338 8.96 3.74 -20.03
N ALA A 339 9.02 2.39 -20.10
CA ALA A 339 10.09 1.66 -20.73
C ALA A 339 9.63 1.15 -22.10
N ASP A 340 10.24 1.65 -23.16
CA ASP A 340 10.09 1.18 -24.55
C ASP A 340 11.14 0.11 -24.89
N TYR A 341 11.69 -0.53 -23.89
CA TYR A 341 12.68 -1.59 -23.96
C TYR A 341 12.34 -2.75 -23.02
N LYS A 342 13.00 -3.86 -23.26
CA LYS A 342 13.03 -5.04 -22.38
C LYS A 342 14.49 -5.49 -22.20
N TYR A 343 14.74 -6.31 -21.21
CA TYR A 343 16.04 -6.94 -21.04
C TYR A 343 16.06 -8.34 -21.63
N GLY A 344 17.17 -8.71 -22.24
CA GLY A 344 17.38 -9.99 -22.87
C GLY A 344 18.85 -10.30 -23.10
N LYS A 345 19.13 -11.29 -23.96
CA LYS A 345 20.48 -11.58 -24.45
C LYS A 345 20.74 -10.85 -25.75
N ALA A 346 21.92 -10.30 -25.90
CA ALA A 346 22.40 -9.82 -27.20
C ALA A 346 22.46 -11.00 -28.20
N THR A 347 21.93 -10.80 -29.39
CA THR A 347 21.87 -11.85 -30.42
C THR A 347 23.23 -12.17 -31.04
N ASP A 348 24.13 -11.21 -31.02
CA ASP A 348 25.46 -11.25 -31.62
C ASP A 348 26.57 -11.67 -30.64
N THR A 349 26.50 -11.22 -29.39
CA THR A 349 27.53 -11.52 -28.38
C THR A 349 27.10 -12.55 -27.33
N GLY A 350 25.79 -12.82 -27.20
CA GLY A 350 25.23 -13.65 -26.14
C GLY A 350 25.29 -13.01 -24.75
N GLU A 351 25.61 -11.71 -24.69
CA GLU A 351 25.70 -10.95 -23.45
C GLU A 351 24.33 -10.84 -22.77
N ASP A 352 24.27 -11.13 -21.47
CA ASP A 352 23.07 -11.04 -20.67
C ASP A 352 22.80 -9.61 -20.15
N GLY A 353 21.54 -9.25 -20.01
CA GLY A 353 21.13 -7.98 -19.41
C GLY A 353 21.17 -6.79 -20.36
N VAL A 354 21.16 -7.04 -21.66
CA VAL A 354 21.17 -5.98 -22.66
C VAL A 354 19.78 -5.37 -22.83
N LYS A 355 19.70 -4.05 -22.87
CA LYS A 355 18.45 -3.35 -23.23
C LYS A 355 18.17 -3.52 -24.72
N ILE A 356 17.05 -4.18 -25.00
CA ILE A 356 16.55 -4.41 -26.36
C ILE A 356 15.38 -3.47 -26.57
N VAL A 357 15.52 -2.51 -27.48
CA VAL A 357 14.43 -1.62 -27.88
C VAL A 357 13.29 -2.47 -28.48
N ILE A 358 12.09 -2.23 -28.02
CA ILE A 358 10.92 -3.04 -28.33
C ILE A 358 10.55 -2.94 -29.81
N ASN A 359 10.83 -1.81 -30.45
CA ASN A 359 10.54 -1.63 -31.85
C ASN A 359 11.72 -0.97 -32.59
N SER A 360 12.48 -1.77 -33.31
CA SER A 360 13.57 -1.30 -34.17
C SER A 360 13.08 -0.61 -35.47
N SER A 361 11.78 -0.69 -35.80
CA SER A 361 11.19 -0.19 -37.05
C SER A 361 10.48 1.16 -36.91
N GLY A 362 10.43 1.72 -35.71
CA GLY A 362 9.77 2.99 -35.43
C GLY A 362 9.91 3.38 -33.96
N ASN A 363 9.58 4.57 -33.64
CA ASN A 363 9.60 5.11 -32.27
C ASN A 363 8.17 5.21 -31.70
N ILE A 364 8.07 5.57 -30.43
CA ILE A 364 6.78 5.74 -29.75
C ILE A 364 5.93 6.81 -30.44
N GLU A 365 6.58 7.86 -30.96
CA GLU A 365 5.90 8.97 -31.65
C GLU A 365 5.15 8.49 -32.91
N ASP A 366 5.74 7.52 -33.65
CA ASP A 366 5.10 6.94 -34.83
C ASP A 366 3.98 5.97 -34.44
N ALA A 367 4.13 5.26 -33.34
CA ALA A 367 3.14 4.27 -32.88
C ALA A 367 1.85 4.92 -32.36
N ILE A 368 1.93 6.13 -31.83
CA ILE A 368 0.77 6.83 -31.25
C ILE A 368 0.03 7.72 -32.25
N LYS A 369 0.50 7.86 -33.50
CA LYS A 369 -0.24 8.56 -34.55
C LYS A 369 -1.52 7.81 -34.89
N ASP A 370 -2.57 8.56 -35.21
CA ASP A 370 -3.87 7.96 -35.57
C ASP A 370 -3.81 7.07 -36.82
N ASP A 371 -2.93 7.42 -37.77
CA ASP A 371 -2.68 6.72 -39.01
C ASP A 371 -1.57 5.63 -38.90
N ALA A 372 -1.03 5.42 -37.69
CA ALA A 372 0.00 4.40 -37.49
C ALA A 372 -0.51 3.00 -37.87
N LYS A 373 0.36 2.20 -38.51
CA LYS A 373 0.05 0.84 -38.91
C LYS A 373 -0.31 -0.03 -37.69
N ASP A 374 -1.30 -0.88 -37.81
CA ASP A 374 -1.77 -1.73 -36.70
C ASP A 374 -0.66 -2.60 -36.07
N ALA A 375 0.28 -3.07 -36.88
CA ALA A 375 1.43 -3.82 -36.40
C ALA A 375 2.33 -2.98 -35.48
N LEU A 376 2.53 -1.71 -35.79
CA LEU A 376 3.31 -0.79 -34.97
C LEU A 376 2.57 -0.45 -33.68
N LYS A 377 1.26 -0.12 -33.77
CA LYS A 377 0.40 0.10 -32.60
C LYS A 377 0.43 -1.09 -31.66
N LYS A 378 0.27 -2.30 -32.19
CA LYS A 378 0.27 -3.54 -31.42
C LYS A 378 1.62 -3.80 -30.75
N SER A 379 2.72 -3.53 -31.43
CA SER A 379 4.07 -3.68 -30.86
C SER A 379 4.26 -2.83 -29.60
N TYR A 380 3.77 -1.59 -29.62
CA TYR A 380 3.84 -0.73 -28.44
C TYR A 380 2.82 -1.10 -27.36
N ILE A 381 1.56 -1.37 -27.76
CA ILE A 381 0.49 -1.77 -26.82
C ILE A 381 0.92 -2.94 -25.96
N ASP A 382 1.61 -3.92 -26.57
CA ASP A 382 1.94 -5.16 -25.90
C ASP A 382 3.28 -5.13 -25.17
N ASN A 383 4.05 -4.03 -25.27
CA ASN A 383 5.44 -4.06 -24.85
C ASN A 383 5.91 -2.89 -23.97
N VAL A 384 5.26 -1.73 -23.96
CA VAL A 384 5.65 -0.62 -23.06
C VAL A 384 5.24 -0.93 -21.64
N CYS A 385 6.23 -1.10 -20.76
CA CYS A 385 6.05 -1.37 -19.33
C CYS A 385 6.22 -0.10 -18.49
N PRO A 386 5.70 -0.08 -17.25
CA PRO A 386 6.11 0.93 -16.28
C PRO A 386 7.60 0.82 -15.96
N ARG A 387 8.35 1.93 -16.12
CA ARG A 387 9.77 1.99 -15.79
C ARG A 387 10.03 2.19 -14.29
N LYS A 388 9.05 2.66 -13.55
CA LYS A 388 9.15 2.91 -12.10
C LYS A 388 9.69 1.74 -11.30
N TRP A 389 9.51 0.52 -11.79
CA TRP A 389 10.01 -0.71 -11.19
C TRP A 389 10.98 -1.43 -12.15
N ASP A 390 11.96 -0.67 -12.67
CA ASP A 390 13.04 -1.23 -13.48
C ASP A 390 14.08 -1.90 -12.58
N THR A 391 13.85 -3.19 -12.32
CA THR A 391 14.68 -3.95 -11.39
C THR A 391 16.12 -4.11 -11.85
N GLU A 392 16.40 -4.07 -13.14
CA GLU A 392 17.75 -4.21 -13.68
C GLU A 392 18.56 -2.92 -13.51
N ASP A 393 17.90 -1.74 -13.64
CA ASP A 393 18.55 -0.45 -13.45
C ASP A 393 18.61 -0.02 -11.99
N TYR A 394 17.58 -0.30 -11.20
CA TYR A 394 17.39 0.30 -9.88
C TYR A 394 17.77 -0.58 -8.71
N VAL A 395 17.65 -1.91 -8.84
CA VAL A 395 17.94 -2.81 -7.71
C VAL A 395 19.45 -3.01 -7.57
N ASN A 396 19.97 -2.75 -6.37
CA ASN A 396 21.33 -3.11 -6.01
C ASN A 396 21.50 -4.64 -6.09
N SER A 397 22.59 -5.11 -6.66
CA SER A 397 22.88 -6.54 -6.81
C SER A 397 22.85 -7.32 -5.49
N ALA A 398 23.13 -6.67 -4.36
CA ALA A 398 23.02 -7.26 -3.02
C ALA A 398 21.56 -7.52 -2.59
N ASN A 399 20.60 -6.76 -3.13
CA ASN A 399 19.17 -6.85 -2.81
C ASN A 399 18.39 -7.60 -3.90
N TYR A 400 19.08 -8.15 -4.90
CA TYR A 400 18.43 -8.81 -6.02
C TYR A 400 17.90 -10.20 -5.63
N LEU A 401 16.60 -10.33 -5.61
CA LEU A 401 15.95 -11.60 -5.34
C LEU A 401 15.88 -12.45 -6.61
N ILE A 402 16.47 -13.65 -6.57
CA ILE A 402 16.57 -14.55 -7.72
C ILE A 402 15.24 -15.24 -8.05
N ASP A 403 14.29 -15.33 -7.10
CA ASP A 403 13.00 -15.95 -7.34
C ASP A 403 12.20 -15.23 -8.46
N ALA A 404 11.67 -16.00 -9.39
CA ALA A 404 10.97 -15.48 -10.56
C ALA A 404 9.63 -14.78 -10.23
N ASN A 405 9.04 -15.07 -9.08
CA ASN A 405 7.71 -14.61 -8.72
C ASN A 405 7.68 -13.66 -7.52
N LEU A 406 8.76 -13.59 -6.75
CA LEU A 406 8.83 -12.85 -5.49
C LEU A 406 9.79 -11.67 -5.59
N SER A 407 9.50 -10.63 -4.82
CA SER A 407 10.26 -9.38 -4.80
C SER A 407 10.27 -8.78 -3.40
N ASN A 408 11.34 -8.06 -3.09
CA ASN A 408 11.48 -7.20 -1.91
C ASN A 408 11.32 -5.71 -2.24
N ILE A 409 10.73 -5.39 -3.37
CA ILE A 409 10.44 -4.01 -3.77
C ILE A 409 9.21 -3.52 -3.00
N ASN A 410 9.33 -2.37 -2.36
CA ASN A 410 8.28 -1.77 -1.56
C ASN A 410 7.14 -1.20 -2.42
N TRP A 411 6.00 -0.98 -1.76
CA TRP A 411 4.81 -0.38 -2.38
C TRP A 411 4.40 0.89 -1.64
N TYR A 412 4.37 2.02 -2.34
CA TYR A 412 3.77 3.26 -1.83
C TYR A 412 2.24 3.17 -1.84
N ILE A 413 1.63 3.26 -0.66
CA ILE A 413 0.18 3.43 -0.52
C ILE A 413 -0.19 4.91 -0.62
N LEU A 414 0.64 5.76 -0.02
CA LEU A 414 0.42 7.20 0.04
C LEU A 414 1.75 7.95 0.13
N ARG A 415 1.91 8.98 -0.68
CA ARG A 415 3.04 9.89 -0.67
C ARG A 415 2.59 11.33 -0.45
N TYR A 416 3.51 12.18 -0.04
CA TYR A 416 3.23 13.60 0.14
C TYR A 416 2.72 14.27 -1.16
N ALA A 417 3.24 13.84 -2.33
CA ALA A 417 2.73 14.28 -3.63
C ALA A 417 1.22 14.00 -3.81
N ASP A 418 0.72 12.85 -3.32
CA ASP A 418 -0.70 12.51 -3.40
C ASP A 418 -1.53 13.48 -2.55
N VAL A 419 -1.03 13.84 -1.35
CA VAL A 419 -1.72 14.80 -0.46
C VAL A 419 -1.77 16.20 -1.09
N LEU A 420 -0.70 16.65 -1.73
CA LEU A 420 -0.70 17.94 -2.44
C LEU A 420 -1.73 17.98 -3.57
N LEU A 421 -1.88 16.88 -4.33
CA LEU A 421 -2.88 16.79 -5.40
C LEU A 421 -4.30 16.73 -4.83
N LEU A 422 -4.52 15.93 -3.78
CA LEU A 422 -5.81 15.87 -3.08
C LEU A 422 -6.18 17.22 -2.43
N TYR A 423 -5.20 17.95 -1.91
CA TYR A 423 -5.41 19.29 -1.36
C TYR A 423 -5.88 20.27 -2.43
N ALA A 424 -5.22 20.25 -3.60
CA ALA A 424 -5.63 21.10 -4.73
C ALA A 424 -7.05 20.76 -5.21
N GLU A 425 -7.38 19.48 -5.34
CA GLU A 425 -8.70 18.98 -5.70
C GLU A 425 -9.75 19.41 -4.67
N ALA A 426 -9.51 19.13 -3.39
CA ALA A 426 -10.43 19.45 -2.32
C ALA A 426 -10.72 20.96 -2.19
N LEU A 427 -9.70 21.80 -2.38
CA LEU A 427 -9.89 23.26 -2.44
C LEU A 427 -10.75 23.68 -3.63
N ASN A 428 -10.50 23.10 -4.80
CA ASN A 428 -11.28 23.41 -6.02
C ASN A 428 -12.75 23.03 -5.83
N GLU A 429 -13.03 21.87 -5.31
CA GLU A 429 -14.38 21.37 -5.07
C GLU A 429 -15.10 22.16 -3.96
N TRP A 430 -14.42 22.37 -2.83
CA TRP A 430 -14.99 23.13 -1.72
C TRP A 430 -15.31 24.60 -2.09
N LYS A 431 -14.38 25.25 -2.78
CA LYS A 431 -14.50 26.68 -3.13
C LYS A 431 -15.23 26.91 -4.44
N GLN A 432 -15.64 25.85 -5.15
CA GLN A 432 -16.28 25.88 -6.47
C GLN A 432 -15.43 26.61 -7.50
N GLY A 433 -14.11 26.41 -7.44
CA GLY A 433 -13.13 26.97 -8.36
C GLY A 433 -11.71 26.96 -7.77
N PRO A 434 -10.70 27.13 -8.62
CA PRO A 434 -9.32 27.06 -8.18
C PRO A 434 -8.94 28.26 -7.30
N THR A 435 -8.19 27.99 -6.23
CA THR A 435 -7.64 28.99 -5.33
C THR A 435 -6.12 29.10 -5.54
N ASP A 436 -5.50 30.17 -4.99
CA ASP A 436 -4.03 30.32 -5.02
C ASP A 436 -3.34 29.15 -4.32
N ASP A 437 -3.92 28.64 -3.23
CA ASP A 437 -3.38 27.47 -2.51
C ASP A 437 -3.49 26.20 -3.37
N ALA A 438 -4.60 26.01 -4.11
CA ALA A 438 -4.75 24.90 -5.04
C ALA A 438 -3.69 24.96 -6.14
N TYR A 439 -3.47 26.14 -6.72
CA TYR A 439 -2.41 26.33 -7.72
C TYR A 439 -1.02 26.10 -7.12
N ARG A 440 -0.74 26.56 -5.91
CA ARG A 440 0.53 26.29 -5.26
C ARG A 440 0.78 24.79 -5.09
N ALA A 441 -0.17 24.07 -4.54
CA ALA A 441 -0.04 22.63 -4.27
C ALA A 441 0.18 21.82 -5.56
N ILE A 442 -0.64 22.01 -6.60
CA ILE A 442 -0.47 21.29 -7.85
C ILE A 442 0.83 21.69 -8.57
N ASN A 443 1.23 22.96 -8.50
CA ASN A 443 2.45 23.44 -9.13
C ASN A 443 3.72 22.94 -8.46
N MET A 444 3.74 22.64 -7.17
CA MET A 444 4.87 21.96 -6.52
C MET A 444 5.12 20.61 -7.20
N VAL A 445 4.09 19.78 -7.37
CA VAL A 445 4.22 18.48 -8.03
C VAL A 445 4.62 18.63 -9.50
N ARG A 446 4.05 19.60 -10.22
CA ARG A 446 4.39 19.86 -11.62
C ARG A 446 5.82 20.36 -11.80
N ARG A 447 6.26 21.32 -10.98
CA ARG A 447 7.64 21.85 -11.03
C ARG A 447 8.65 20.72 -10.91
N ARG A 448 8.50 19.83 -9.94
CA ARG A 448 9.36 18.65 -9.82
C ARG A 448 9.30 17.78 -11.07
N GLY A 449 8.12 17.53 -11.64
CA GLY A 449 7.96 16.78 -12.89
C GLY A 449 8.76 17.37 -14.05
N PHE A 450 8.85 18.70 -14.12
CA PHE A 450 9.68 19.41 -15.12
C PHE A 450 11.15 19.60 -14.68
N GLY A 451 11.52 19.12 -13.50
CA GLY A 451 12.90 19.24 -12.97
C GLY A 451 13.27 20.60 -12.44
N PHE A 452 12.29 21.39 -12.03
CA PHE A 452 12.52 22.64 -11.31
C PHE A 452 12.54 22.37 -9.80
N PRO A 453 13.30 23.16 -9.02
CA PRO A 453 13.27 23.09 -7.57
C PRO A 453 11.85 23.26 -7.00
N VAL A 454 11.56 22.56 -5.92
CA VAL A 454 10.22 22.52 -5.29
C VAL A 454 10.22 23.42 -4.06
#